data_9950a2de02d085fa6e2dc63c8cd6b873
#
_entry.id   9950a2de02d085fa6e2dc63c8cd6b873
#
_cell.length_a   1.000
_cell.length_b   1.000
_cell.length_c   1.000
_cell.angle_alpha   90.00
_cell.angle_beta   90.00
_cell.angle_gamma   90.00
#
_symmetry.space_group_name_H-M   'P 1'
#
loop_
_entity.id
_entity.type
_entity.pdbx_description
1 polymer ?
#
loop_
_entity_poly.entity_id
_entity_poly.type
_entity_poly.pdbx_seq_one_letter_code
_entity_poly.pdbx_strand_id
1 'polypeptide(L)'
;MKQIILFTVSLLIAISTQAVETEKEFILILNSTLANGTWDKDFNKELQDHCHKRSNLYLDSYTLSFPSADTEKDSKEQCARILQKYASNRPKAVVIIGAMGWHITSHLFETTWKDIPVILCHPLATLPNSLQSILAYEAPDSLHITTIKELQKHYNITFLEQKLYIKETLRLMRALQPEMKNIAFISDSLYMSHMVFSKVEKTVRQHYPDLKLIWLSQRELDLEQLLDTVSSYDKSTGLLYFSWHKPQQMPSHSFLADNIGKTLTGFANSPLFTLKDLHPQDGYFGGGYYVSASDYATDCMRIIDEIREGKPASDIPPDAGQSTPENYFNYLDLQWFNISPQLCPDQIHLYNEPVSFYEKYWKNILGLILIPLVIFVMRHYFYRIGKKHKNMNKRIINSLDVAVYLVDKHGIVEQILNTPAEENYVQSIKKGEHMEIRQIITDDEEFRKNMEAIEQVLKTKKNLHIKTQIKNMQGESLYVSVHIAYYDKNHVLGFVRNISDIENERIRNERSNFFLKSLLDNLPIATIVKDINDRGKYLVWNKKAAEMVNTDASHIIGKREEDFIGKERTDFLV
;
A
#
# COMPACT_ATOMS: atom_id res chain seq x y z
N MET A 1 -16.57 62.92 20.20
CA MET A 1 -17.43 62.02 19.40
C MET A 1 -16.61 60.99 18.57
N LYS A 2 -15.59 61.38 17.80
CA LYS A 2 -14.81 60.37 17.02
C LYS A 2 -14.09 59.29 17.88
N GLN A 3 -13.60 59.64 19.06
CA GLN A 3 -12.95 58.63 19.94
C GLN A 3 -13.93 57.69 20.63
N ILE A 4 -15.16 58.11 20.88
CA ILE A 4 -16.21 57.27 21.48
C ILE A 4 -16.75 56.27 20.41
N ILE A 5 -16.87 56.72 19.16
CA ILE A 5 -17.26 55.85 18.04
C ILE A 5 -16.19 54.79 17.74
N LEU A 6 -14.89 55.17 17.83
CA LEU A 6 -13.81 54.22 17.65
C LEU A 6 -13.76 53.13 18.75
N PHE A 7 -14.04 53.55 19.99
CA PHE A 7 -14.06 52.65 21.14
C PHE A 7 -15.29 51.68 21.10
N THR A 8 -16.45 52.20 20.67
CA THR A 8 -17.66 51.33 20.50
C THR A 8 -17.52 50.40 19.31
N VAL A 9 -16.88 50.77 18.21
CA VAL A 9 -16.59 49.89 17.07
C VAL A 9 -15.55 48.82 17.46
N SER A 10 -14.51 49.21 18.21
CA SER A 10 -13.52 48.24 18.73
C SER A 10 -14.12 47.28 19.76
N LEU A 11 -15.06 47.71 20.58
CA LEU A 11 -15.77 46.87 21.53
C LEU A 11 -16.78 45.94 20.86
N LEU A 12 -17.44 46.40 19.78
CA LEU A 12 -18.33 45.58 18.96
C LEU A 12 -17.53 44.53 18.13
N ILE A 13 -16.35 44.87 17.67
CA ILE A 13 -15.43 43.91 16.99
C ILE A 13 -14.88 42.91 18.01
N ALA A 14 -14.56 43.33 19.25
CA ALA A 14 -14.09 42.42 20.30
C ALA A 14 -15.20 41.47 20.81
N ILE A 15 -16.47 41.89 20.75
CA ILE A 15 -17.61 41.02 21.12
C ILE A 15 -17.96 40.04 19.97
N SER A 16 -17.67 40.39 18.71
CA SER A 16 -17.90 39.50 17.56
C SER A 16 -16.78 38.48 17.35
N THR A 17 -15.68 38.55 18.11
CA THR A 17 -14.55 37.60 18.04
C THR A 17 -14.45 36.67 19.26
N GLN A 18 -15.44 36.58 20.12
CA GLN A 18 -15.65 35.35 20.84
C GLN A 18 -16.18 34.33 19.79
N ALA A 19 -15.27 33.75 19.02
CA ALA A 19 -15.53 32.46 18.44
C ALA A 19 -15.94 31.58 19.61
N VAL A 20 -17.23 31.23 19.68
CA VAL A 20 -17.68 30.09 20.46
C VAL A 20 -16.78 28.97 20.00
N GLU A 21 -15.82 28.56 20.80
CA GLU A 21 -15.11 27.30 20.60
C GLU A 21 -16.22 26.25 20.65
N THR A 22 -16.78 25.98 19.48
CA THR A 22 -17.72 24.87 19.32
C THR A 22 -16.93 23.64 19.69
N GLU A 23 -17.33 23.04 20.79
CA GLU A 23 -16.75 21.81 21.31
C GLU A 23 -16.66 20.81 20.15
N LYS A 24 -15.44 20.33 19.84
CA LYS A 24 -15.22 19.46 18.70
C LYS A 24 -15.95 18.14 18.94
N GLU A 25 -16.96 17.87 18.14
CA GLU A 25 -17.65 16.59 18.12
C GLU A 25 -16.73 15.51 17.55
N PHE A 26 -16.88 14.27 17.99
CA PHE A 26 -16.16 13.18 17.37
C PHE A 26 -17.04 11.95 17.16
N ILE A 27 -16.64 11.18 16.15
CA ILE A 27 -17.17 9.85 15.87
C ILE A 27 -16.13 8.84 16.34
N LEU A 28 -16.58 7.84 17.07
CA LEU A 28 -15.71 6.76 17.53
C LEU A 28 -15.88 5.54 16.61
N ILE A 29 -14.79 5.05 16.03
CA ILE A 29 -14.76 3.75 15.37
C ILE A 29 -14.25 2.70 16.34
N LEU A 30 -14.99 1.61 16.49
CA LEU A 30 -14.60 0.42 17.20
C LEU A 30 -14.21 -0.66 16.20
N ASN A 31 -12.91 -0.82 15.99
CA ASN A 31 -12.35 -1.84 15.11
C ASN A 31 -12.08 -3.13 15.89
N SER A 32 -12.53 -4.27 15.42
CA SER A 32 -12.07 -5.54 15.97
C SER A 32 -10.66 -5.86 15.46
N THR A 33 -9.88 -6.65 16.21
CA THR A 33 -8.52 -7.05 15.77
C THR A 33 -8.51 -7.90 14.49
N LEU A 34 -9.63 -8.53 14.16
CA LEU A 34 -9.82 -9.19 12.86
C LEU A 34 -10.00 -8.18 11.72
N ALA A 35 -10.25 -6.93 12.03
CA ALA A 35 -10.54 -5.83 11.14
C ALA A 35 -9.32 -4.93 10.85
N ASN A 36 -8.09 -5.37 11.08
CA ASN A 36 -6.88 -4.60 10.75
C ASN A 36 -6.39 -4.85 9.32
N GLY A 37 -7.27 -5.35 8.45
CA GLY A 37 -6.99 -5.53 7.04
C GLY A 37 -6.88 -4.23 6.26
N THR A 38 -6.50 -4.33 5.01
CA THR A 38 -6.38 -3.19 4.09
C THR A 38 -7.71 -2.44 3.95
N TRP A 39 -8.83 -3.16 3.83
CA TRP A 39 -10.17 -2.57 3.76
C TRP A 39 -10.47 -1.64 4.93
N ASP A 40 -10.18 -2.07 6.16
CA ASP A 40 -10.45 -1.29 7.37
C ASP A 40 -9.60 -0.02 7.42
N LYS A 41 -8.35 -0.11 6.97
CA LYS A 41 -7.44 1.05 6.90
C LYS A 41 -7.96 2.08 5.91
N ASP A 42 -8.42 1.66 4.74
CA ASP A 42 -8.95 2.56 3.72
C ASP A 42 -10.28 3.15 4.15
N PHE A 43 -11.18 2.34 4.65
CA PHE A 43 -12.44 2.81 5.20
C PHE A 43 -12.22 3.86 6.29
N ASN A 44 -11.34 3.58 7.26
CA ASN A 44 -11.02 4.50 8.35
C ASN A 44 -10.40 5.80 7.82
N LYS A 45 -9.47 5.70 6.87
CA LYS A 45 -8.82 6.86 6.25
C LYS A 45 -9.82 7.74 5.50
N GLU A 46 -10.64 7.15 4.64
CA GLU A 46 -11.64 7.88 3.88
C GLU A 46 -12.69 8.53 4.80
N LEU A 47 -13.13 7.79 5.83
CA LEU A 47 -14.05 8.35 6.81
C LEU A 47 -13.42 9.50 7.61
N GLN A 48 -12.13 9.41 7.94
CA GLN A 48 -11.38 10.50 8.56
C GLN A 48 -11.30 11.73 7.64
N ASP A 49 -11.02 11.52 6.36
CA ASP A 49 -10.98 12.60 5.37
C ASP A 49 -12.35 13.27 5.20
N HIS A 50 -13.43 12.48 5.24
CA HIS A 50 -14.80 12.99 5.25
C HIS A 50 -15.11 13.81 6.51
N CYS A 51 -14.65 13.36 7.69
CA CYS A 51 -14.80 14.11 8.93
C CYS A 51 -14.03 15.44 8.89
N HIS A 52 -12.79 15.43 8.39
CA HIS A 52 -11.97 16.64 8.27
C HIS A 52 -12.57 17.72 7.35
N LYS A 53 -13.35 17.32 6.34
CA LYS A 53 -14.07 18.25 5.45
C LYS A 53 -15.24 18.96 6.15
N ARG A 54 -15.63 18.54 7.35
CA ARG A 54 -16.72 19.09 8.15
C ARG A 54 -16.16 19.89 9.32
N SER A 55 -16.69 21.09 9.51
CA SER A 55 -16.30 21.91 10.65
C SER A 55 -16.65 21.21 11.98
N ASN A 56 -15.70 21.23 12.91
CA ASN A 56 -15.84 20.71 14.28
C ASN A 56 -16.09 19.19 14.41
N LEU A 57 -15.79 18.38 13.38
CA LEU A 57 -15.91 16.93 13.44
C LEU A 57 -14.54 16.28 13.26
N TYR A 58 -14.22 15.31 14.13
CA TYR A 58 -13.07 14.44 13.93
C TYR A 58 -13.42 12.98 14.18
N LEU A 59 -12.57 12.08 13.70
CA LEU A 59 -12.68 10.65 13.91
C LEU A 59 -11.65 10.23 14.97
N ASP A 60 -12.08 9.47 15.96
CA ASP A 60 -11.18 8.72 16.86
C ASP A 60 -11.42 7.21 16.66
N SER A 61 -10.39 6.42 16.82
CA SER A 61 -10.46 4.97 16.65
C SER A 61 -9.99 4.24 17.90
N TYR A 62 -10.67 3.12 18.19
CA TYR A 62 -10.30 2.22 19.26
C TYR A 62 -10.28 0.79 18.74
N THR A 63 -9.13 0.13 18.85
CA THR A 63 -8.99 -1.27 18.43
C THR A 63 -9.32 -2.19 19.60
N LEU A 64 -10.32 -3.03 19.39
CA LEU A 64 -10.75 -4.05 20.34
C LEU A 64 -9.78 -5.23 20.27
N SER A 65 -9.39 -5.76 21.41
CA SER A 65 -8.56 -6.96 21.47
C SER A 65 -9.39 -8.21 21.16
N PHE A 66 -8.75 -9.20 20.55
CA PHE A 66 -9.38 -10.51 20.35
C PHE A 66 -9.67 -11.14 21.73
N PRO A 67 -10.89 -11.66 21.96
CA PRO A 67 -11.25 -12.22 23.26
C PRO A 67 -10.46 -13.53 23.51
N SER A 68 -10.09 -13.74 24.77
CA SER A 68 -9.51 -14.98 25.27
C SER A 68 -10.60 -16.05 25.48
N ALA A 69 -10.26 -17.12 26.18
CA ALA A 69 -11.21 -18.18 26.55
C ALA A 69 -12.38 -17.68 27.43
N ASP A 70 -12.14 -16.66 28.28
CA ASP A 70 -13.18 -16.00 29.09
C ASP A 70 -13.70 -14.76 28.37
N THR A 71 -14.54 -14.97 27.37
CA THR A 71 -15.06 -13.92 26.49
C THR A 71 -15.89 -12.88 27.23
N GLU A 72 -16.62 -13.25 28.28
CA GLU A 72 -17.46 -12.32 29.04
C GLU A 72 -16.64 -11.37 29.91
N LYS A 73 -15.62 -11.89 30.61
CA LYS A 73 -14.70 -11.09 31.40
C LYS A 73 -13.93 -10.11 30.52
N ASP A 74 -13.37 -10.61 29.41
CA ASP A 74 -12.60 -9.77 28.47
C ASP A 74 -13.45 -8.64 27.88
N SER A 75 -14.71 -8.92 27.53
CA SER A 75 -15.65 -7.92 27.03
C SER A 75 -15.91 -6.84 28.08
N LYS A 76 -16.17 -7.22 29.33
CA LYS A 76 -16.37 -6.28 30.44
C LYS A 76 -15.14 -5.40 30.69
N GLU A 77 -13.94 -6.00 30.66
CA GLU A 77 -12.69 -5.24 30.83
C GLU A 77 -12.43 -4.28 29.67
N GLN A 78 -12.73 -4.68 28.44
CA GLN A 78 -12.60 -3.81 27.28
C GLN A 78 -13.60 -2.65 27.35
N CYS A 79 -14.87 -2.91 27.71
CA CYS A 79 -15.87 -1.87 27.95
C CYS A 79 -15.43 -0.88 29.03
N ALA A 80 -14.87 -1.37 30.14
CA ALA A 80 -14.37 -0.50 31.22
C ALA A 80 -13.23 0.42 30.73
N ARG A 81 -12.29 -0.11 29.94
CA ARG A 81 -11.20 0.70 29.36
C ARG A 81 -11.73 1.77 28.39
N ILE A 82 -12.72 1.44 27.57
CA ILE A 82 -13.37 2.40 26.67
C ILE A 82 -14.04 3.51 27.46
N LEU A 83 -14.84 3.16 28.49
CA LEU A 83 -15.51 4.14 29.34
C LEU A 83 -14.51 5.05 30.07
N GLN A 84 -13.39 4.50 30.53
CA GLN A 84 -12.33 5.28 31.17
C GLN A 84 -11.67 6.26 30.16
N LYS A 85 -11.35 5.80 28.95
CA LYS A 85 -10.73 6.64 27.91
C LYS A 85 -11.64 7.81 27.53
N TYR A 86 -12.93 7.58 27.41
CA TYR A 86 -13.91 8.57 26.94
C TYR A 86 -14.80 9.15 28.05
N ALA A 87 -14.34 9.12 29.30
CA ALA A 87 -15.10 9.61 30.46
C ALA A 87 -15.38 11.11 30.39
N SER A 88 -14.43 11.90 29.90
CA SER A 88 -14.54 13.38 29.83
C SER A 88 -15.17 13.89 28.53
N ASN A 89 -15.16 13.08 27.47
CA ASN A 89 -15.74 13.46 26.16
C ASN A 89 -16.40 12.24 25.53
N ARG A 90 -17.72 12.31 25.30
CA ARG A 90 -18.52 11.22 24.75
C ARG A 90 -18.63 11.33 23.24
N PRO A 91 -18.57 10.21 22.49
CA PRO A 91 -18.73 10.24 21.04
C PRO A 91 -20.15 10.67 20.64
N LYS A 92 -20.27 11.41 19.54
CA LYS A 92 -21.55 11.78 18.95
C LYS A 92 -22.27 10.59 18.33
N ALA A 93 -21.51 9.68 17.76
CA ALA A 93 -21.96 8.37 17.28
C ALA A 93 -20.81 7.37 17.35
N VAL A 94 -21.15 6.08 17.36
CA VAL A 94 -20.18 4.99 17.35
C VAL A 94 -20.38 4.16 16.09
N VAL A 95 -19.32 3.97 15.32
CA VAL A 95 -19.27 3.05 14.18
C VAL A 95 -18.63 1.75 14.65
N ILE A 96 -19.30 0.64 14.51
CA ILE A 96 -18.81 -0.68 14.91
C ILE A 96 -18.61 -1.54 13.66
N ILE A 97 -17.41 -2.07 13.50
CA ILE A 97 -17.10 -2.95 12.37
C ILE A 97 -17.20 -4.41 12.81
N GLY A 98 -18.17 -5.12 12.21
CA GLY A 98 -18.36 -6.55 12.38
C GLY A 98 -19.15 -6.97 13.64
N ALA A 99 -19.68 -8.17 13.58
CA ALA A 99 -20.49 -8.76 14.66
C ALA A 99 -19.71 -8.93 15.97
N MET A 100 -18.41 -9.23 15.88
CA MET A 100 -17.57 -9.39 17.07
C MET A 100 -17.43 -8.08 17.84
N GLY A 101 -17.22 -6.97 17.11
CA GLY A 101 -17.16 -5.63 17.71
C GLY A 101 -18.45 -5.29 18.48
N TRP A 102 -19.60 -5.61 17.88
CA TRP A 102 -20.90 -5.44 18.55
C TRP A 102 -20.98 -6.24 19.86
N HIS A 103 -20.71 -7.56 19.82
CA HIS A 103 -20.85 -8.40 21.01
C HIS A 103 -19.85 -8.06 22.14
N ILE A 104 -18.65 -7.61 21.80
CA ILE A 104 -17.70 -7.15 22.81
C ILE A 104 -18.22 -5.88 23.50
N THR A 105 -18.91 -5.00 22.78
CA THR A 105 -19.23 -3.66 23.26
C THR A 105 -20.71 -3.38 23.51
N SER A 106 -21.62 -4.31 23.19
CA SER A 106 -23.06 -4.14 23.35
C SER A 106 -23.48 -3.70 24.76
N HIS A 107 -22.77 -4.16 25.80
CA HIS A 107 -23.02 -3.76 27.17
C HIS A 107 -22.84 -2.25 27.43
N LEU A 108 -22.03 -1.55 26.66
CA LEU A 108 -21.93 -0.07 26.75
C LEU A 108 -23.27 0.59 26.40
N PHE A 109 -23.96 0.06 25.40
CA PHE A 109 -25.21 0.60 24.86
C PHE A 109 -26.44 0.12 25.62
N GLU A 110 -26.28 -0.88 26.49
CA GLU A 110 -27.29 -1.25 27.49
C GLU A 110 -27.26 -0.35 28.73
N THR A 111 -26.09 0.23 29.03
CA THR A 111 -25.80 0.92 30.26
C THR A 111 -25.46 2.40 30.05
N THR A 112 -24.17 2.72 30.08
CA THR A 112 -23.64 4.10 30.15
C THR A 112 -23.85 4.89 28.86
N TRP A 113 -23.84 4.22 27.68
CA TRP A 113 -23.98 4.83 26.37
C TRP A 113 -25.31 4.50 25.68
N LYS A 114 -26.36 4.28 26.46
CA LYS A 114 -27.70 3.90 25.96
C LYS A 114 -28.27 4.91 24.96
N ASP A 115 -27.93 6.18 25.11
CA ASP A 115 -28.36 7.30 24.27
C ASP A 115 -27.48 7.49 23.02
N ILE A 116 -26.27 6.92 22.98
CA ILE A 116 -25.33 7.12 21.87
C ILE A 116 -25.75 6.27 20.66
N PRO A 117 -25.94 6.92 19.49
CA PRO A 117 -26.31 6.21 18.28
C PRO A 117 -25.16 5.33 17.77
N VAL A 118 -25.54 4.16 17.26
CA VAL A 118 -24.60 3.15 16.73
C VAL A 118 -24.88 2.91 15.26
N ILE A 119 -23.81 2.85 14.47
CA ILE A 119 -23.82 2.39 13.09
C ILE A 119 -23.04 1.07 13.04
N LEU A 120 -23.75 -0.03 12.79
CA LEU A 120 -23.12 -1.33 12.65
C LEU A 120 -22.81 -1.62 11.17
N CYS A 121 -21.54 -1.75 10.85
CA CYS A 121 -21.04 -2.12 9.52
C CYS A 121 -20.79 -3.63 9.48
N HIS A 122 -21.58 -4.38 8.70
CA HIS A 122 -21.49 -5.84 8.67
C HIS A 122 -22.04 -6.41 7.35
N PRO A 123 -21.52 -7.55 6.84
CA PRO A 123 -21.97 -8.11 5.57
C PRO A 123 -23.31 -8.87 5.62
N LEU A 124 -23.88 -9.07 6.78
CA LEU A 124 -25.14 -9.82 6.97
C LEU A 124 -26.13 -9.03 7.83
N ALA A 125 -27.40 -9.05 7.45
CA ALA A 125 -28.48 -8.45 8.22
C ALA A 125 -28.88 -9.26 9.49
N THR A 126 -28.09 -10.27 9.81
CA THR A 126 -28.28 -11.15 10.97
C THR A 126 -26.98 -11.33 11.73
N LEU A 127 -27.07 -11.43 13.05
CA LEU A 127 -25.94 -11.64 13.95
C LEU A 127 -26.17 -12.89 14.79
N PRO A 128 -25.13 -13.65 15.14
CA PRO A 128 -25.23 -14.66 16.20
C PRO A 128 -25.59 -14.00 17.52
N ASN A 129 -26.25 -14.74 18.42
CA ASN A 129 -26.68 -14.19 19.70
C ASN A 129 -25.57 -14.06 20.75
N SER A 130 -24.38 -14.62 20.48
CA SER A 130 -23.26 -14.57 21.40
C SER A 130 -21.91 -14.44 20.70
N LEU A 131 -20.94 -13.90 21.41
CA LEU A 131 -19.55 -13.85 20.96
C LEU A 131 -18.97 -15.26 20.76
N GLN A 132 -19.35 -16.21 21.59
CA GLN A 132 -18.91 -17.60 21.45
C GLN A 132 -19.40 -18.24 20.15
N SER A 133 -20.63 -17.94 19.72
CA SER A 133 -21.16 -18.41 18.43
C SER A 133 -20.42 -17.83 17.23
N ILE A 134 -19.89 -16.59 17.34
CA ILE A 134 -19.06 -15.98 16.28
C ILE A 134 -17.75 -16.76 16.11
N LEU A 135 -17.18 -17.22 17.21
CA LEU A 135 -15.91 -17.95 17.25
C LEU A 135 -16.09 -19.46 17.00
N ALA A 136 -17.33 -19.93 16.90
CA ALA A 136 -17.61 -21.34 16.64
C ALA A 136 -17.18 -21.76 15.22
N TYR A 137 -16.63 -22.97 15.13
CA TYR A 137 -16.22 -23.60 13.87
C TYR A 137 -17.37 -24.26 13.09
N GLU A 138 -18.57 -24.21 13.61
CA GLU A 138 -19.76 -24.78 13.00
C GLU A 138 -20.77 -23.69 12.69
N ALA A 139 -21.57 -23.88 11.65
CA ALA A 139 -22.66 -22.97 11.35
C ALA A 139 -23.65 -22.98 12.53
N PRO A 140 -23.98 -21.81 13.11
CA PRO A 140 -24.91 -21.75 14.21
C PRO A 140 -26.30 -22.21 13.78
N ASP A 141 -27.03 -22.80 14.69
CA ASP A 141 -28.45 -23.09 14.52
C ASP A 141 -29.21 -21.75 14.29
N SER A 142 -30.28 -21.79 13.48
CA SER A 142 -31.12 -20.61 13.20
C SER A 142 -31.73 -19.97 14.45
N LEU A 143 -31.89 -20.74 15.52
CA LEU A 143 -32.37 -20.29 16.82
C LEU A 143 -31.39 -19.36 17.56
N HIS A 144 -30.12 -19.33 17.16
CA HIS A 144 -29.08 -18.53 17.79
C HIS A 144 -28.75 -17.24 17.01
N ILE A 145 -29.65 -16.80 16.15
CA ILE A 145 -29.45 -15.63 15.29
C ILE A 145 -30.46 -14.54 15.62
N THR A 146 -29.97 -13.29 15.77
CA THR A 146 -30.77 -12.08 15.93
C THR A 146 -30.75 -11.25 14.66
N THR A 147 -31.88 -10.70 14.25
CA THR A 147 -31.94 -9.77 13.13
C THR A 147 -31.61 -8.33 13.55
N ILE A 148 -31.10 -7.55 12.64
CA ILE A 148 -30.85 -6.12 12.91
C ILE A 148 -32.14 -5.39 13.29
N LYS A 149 -33.28 -5.74 12.70
CA LYS A 149 -34.58 -5.16 13.06
C LYS A 149 -35.00 -5.45 14.52
N GLU A 150 -34.57 -6.56 15.06
CA GLU A 150 -34.80 -6.88 16.48
C GLU A 150 -33.88 -6.04 17.38
N LEU A 151 -32.62 -5.86 16.97
CA LEU A 151 -31.70 -4.97 17.69
C LEU A 151 -32.21 -3.52 17.75
N GLN A 152 -32.76 -3.00 16.65
CA GLN A 152 -33.33 -1.64 16.59
C GLN A 152 -34.49 -1.40 17.56
N LYS A 153 -35.18 -2.43 18.01
CA LYS A 153 -36.23 -2.30 19.06
C LYS A 153 -35.66 -2.01 20.45
N HIS A 154 -34.42 -2.37 20.69
CA HIS A 154 -33.80 -2.29 22.02
C HIS A 154 -32.66 -1.27 22.10
N TYR A 155 -32.04 -0.94 20.96
CA TYR A 155 -30.87 -0.08 20.89
C TYR A 155 -31.07 1.05 19.88
N ASN A 156 -30.43 2.18 20.11
CA ASN A 156 -30.34 3.27 19.14
C ASN A 156 -29.28 2.91 18.08
N ILE A 157 -29.62 1.97 17.21
CA ILE A 157 -28.69 1.36 16.23
C ILE A 157 -29.29 1.38 14.84
N THR A 158 -28.43 1.66 13.85
CA THR A 158 -28.70 1.39 12.44
C THR A 158 -27.68 0.44 11.86
N PHE A 159 -27.91 0.01 10.65
CA PHE A 159 -27.09 -0.98 9.96
C PHE A 159 -26.71 -0.49 8.57
N LEU A 160 -25.42 -0.52 8.28
CA LEU A 160 -24.89 -0.35 6.94
C LEU A 160 -24.39 -1.69 6.43
N GLU A 161 -25.11 -2.28 5.48
CA GLU A 161 -24.78 -3.59 4.93
C GLU A 161 -23.58 -3.50 3.99
N GLN A 162 -22.57 -4.30 4.23
CA GLN A 162 -21.51 -4.58 3.26
C GLN A 162 -21.96 -5.72 2.35
N LYS A 163 -22.79 -5.41 1.36
CA LYS A 163 -23.36 -6.43 0.45
C LYS A 163 -22.29 -7.27 -0.23
N LEU A 164 -22.51 -8.58 -0.25
CA LEU A 164 -21.67 -9.54 -0.96
C LEU A 164 -22.32 -9.89 -2.30
N TYR A 165 -21.76 -9.38 -3.38
CA TYR A 165 -22.27 -9.57 -4.76
C TYR A 165 -21.69 -10.85 -5.37
N ILE A 166 -22.06 -12.00 -4.79
CA ILE A 166 -21.48 -13.31 -5.13
C ILE A 166 -21.74 -13.65 -6.60
N LYS A 167 -22.98 -13.49 -7.08
CA LYS A 167 -23.36 -13.82 -8.46
C LYS A 167 -22.57 -13.01 -9.49
N GLU A 168 -22.41 -11.73 -9.23
CA GLU A 168 -21.70 -10.79 -10.11
C GLU A 168 -20.21 -11.09 -10.11
N THR A 169 -19.62 -11.37 -8.93
CA THR A 169 -18.22 -11.79 -8.81
C THR A 169 -17.96 -13.10 -9.56
N LEU A 170 -18.85 -14.09 -9.43
CA LEU A 170 -18.74 -15.34 -10.19
C LEU A 170 -18.89 -15.13 -11.70
N ARG A 171 -19.71 -14.18 -12.11
CA ARG A 171 -19.82 -13.77 -13.52
C ARG A 171 -18.52 -13.17 -14.03
N LEU A 172 -17.89 -12.28 -13.25
CA LEU A 172 -16.59 -11.71 -13.56
C LEU A 172 -15.51 -12.80 -13.66
N MET A 173 -15.45 -13.70 -12.67
CA MET A 173 -14.53 -14.85 -12.68
C MET A 173 -14.66 -15.66 -13.97
N ARG A 174 -15.90 -16.02 -14.36
CA ARG A 174 -16.19 -16.80 -15.56
C ARG A 174 -15.87 -16.04 -16.85
N ALA A 175 -16.05 -14.72 -16.87
CA ALA A 175 -15.65 -13.90 -18.02
C ALA A 175 -14.14 -13.92 -18.23
N LEU A 176 -13.37 -13.75 -17.16
CA LEU A 176 -11.90 -13.74 -17.19
C LEU A 176 -11.29 -15.14 -17.30
N GLN A 177 -12.00 -16.18 -16.88
CA GLN A 177 -11.58 -17.58 -16.92
C GLN A 177 -12.67 -18.45 -17.62
N PRO A 178 -12.81 -18.39 -18.96
CA PRO A 178 -13.86 -19.12 -19.69
C PRO A 178 -13.79 -20.65 -19.53
N GLU A 179 -12.60 -21.17 -19.24
CA GLU A 179 -12.35 -22.60 -19.04
C GLU A 179 -12.71 -23.11 -17.63
N MET A 180 -13.19 -22.21 -16.76
CA MET A 180 -13.50 -22.52 -15.37
C MET A 180 -14.58 -23.61 -15.23
N LYS A 181 -14.26 -24.69 -14.53
CA LYS A 181 -15.15 -25.81 -14.19
C LYS A 181 -15.34 -25.95 -12.68
N ASN A 182 -14.39 -25.44 -11.90
CA ASN A 182 -14.41 -25.51 -10.44
C ASN A 182 -14.28 -24.12 -9.85
N ILE A 183 -14.84 -23.94 -8.65
CA ILE A 183 -14.64 -22.78 -7.80
C ILE A 183 -14.05 -23.31 -6.48
N ALA A 184 -12.85 -22.87 -6.13
CA ALA A 184 -12.27 -23.11 -4.82
C ALA A 184 -12.55 -21.90 -3.93
N PHE A 185 -13.45 -22.07 -2.97
CA PHE A 185 -13.74 -21.06 -1.95
C PHE A 185 -12.77 -21.22 -0.79
N ILE A 186 -11.95 -20.20 -0.55
CA ILE A 186 -10.87 -20.20 0.45
C ILE A 186 -11.32 -19.38 1.65
N SER A 187 -11.47 -20.03 2.81
CA SER A 187 -11.82 -19.31 4.03
C SER A 187 -11.39 -20.04 5.30
N ASP A 188 -11.40 -19.30 6.43
CA ASP A 188 -11.46 -19.91 7.75
C ASP A 188 -12.80 -20.64 7.98
N SER A 189 -12.98 -21.20 9.18
CA SER A 189 -14.19 -21.94 9.57
C SER A 189 -15.02 -21.18 10.60
N LEU A 190 -14.87 -19.87 10.72
CA LEU A 190 -15.68 -19.08 11.63
C LEU A 190 -17.11 -18.90 11.10
N TYR A 191 -18.01 -18.48 11.97
CA TYR A 191 -19.43 -18.23 11.66
C TYR A 191 -19.65 -17.53 10.31
N MET A 192 -18.91 -16.41 10.09
CA MET A 192 -19.05 -15.63 8.86
C MET A 192 -18.73 -16.45 7.61
N SER A 193 -17.67 -17.23 7.66
CA SER A 193 -17.24 -18.08 6.55
C SER A 193 -18.27 -19.15 6.22
N HIS A 194 -18.89 -19.77 7.22
CA HIS A 194 -20.00 -20.72 7.03
C HIS A 194 -21.21 -20.05 6.36
N MET A 195 -21.60 -18.86 6.84
CA MET A 195 -22.73 -18.11 6.26
C MET A 195 -22.47 -17.69 4.84
N VAL A 196 -21.26 -17.20 4.54
CA VAL A 196 -20.88 -16.79 3.20
C VAL A 196 -20.76 -17.99 2.27
N PHE A 197 -20.14 -19.09 2.74
CA PHE A 197 -20.07 -20.34 1.98
C PHE A 197 -21.46 -20.86 1.59
N SER A 198 -22.40 -20.87 2.52
CA SER A 198 -23.79 -21.26 2.24
C SER A 198 -24.46 -20.39 1.18
N LYS A 199 -24.19 -19.06 1.19
CA LYS A 199 -24.66 -18.15 0.15
C LYS A 199 -23.96 -18.42 -1.20
N VAL A 200 -22.66 -18.69 -1.21
CA VAL A 200 -21.90 -19.08 -2.41
C VAL A 200 -22.45 -20.38 -2.98
N GLU A 201 -22.62 -21.41 -2.14
CA GLU A 201 -23.18 -22.71 -2.54
C GLU A 201 -24.56 -22.56 -3.17
N LYS A 202 -25.46 -21.80 -2.53
CA LYS A 202 -26.80 -21.52 -3.06
C LYS A 202 -26.71 -20.80 -4.40
N THR A 203 -25.82 -19.81 -4.53
CA THR A 203 -25.65 -19.04 -5.77
C THR A 203 -25.10 -19.91 -6.89
N VAL A 204 -24.08 -20.73 -6.62
CA VAL A 204 -23.52 -21.67 -7.59
C VAL A 204 -24.59 -22.66 -8.04
N ARG A 205 -25.31 -23.29 -7.10
CA ARG A 205 -26.37 -24.26 -7.42
C ARG A 205 -27.49 -23.66 -8.28
N GLN A 206 -27.85 -22.38 -8.04
CA GLN A 206 -28.95 -21.73 -8.75
C GLN A 206 -28.55 -21.14 -10.10
N HIS A 207 -27.35 -20.58 -10.23
CA HIS A 207 -26.95 -19.79 -11.40
C HIS A 207 -25.79 -20.39 -12.19
N TYR A 208 -25.03 -21.32 -11.60
CA TYR A 208 -23.84 -21.92 -12.18
C TYR A 208 -23.77 -23.43 -11.89
N PRO A 209 -24.84 -24.21 -12.22
CA PRO A 209 -24.93 -25.63 -11.85
C PRO A 209 -23.87 -26.49 -12.55
N ASP A 210 -23.22 -25.98 -13.58
CA ASP A 210 -22.12 -26.58 -14.30
C ASP A 210 -20.77 -26.47 -13.57
N LEU A 211 -20.70 -25.63 -12.53
CA LEU A 211 -19.49 -25.44 -11.74
C LEU A 211 -19.50 -26.29 -10.46
N LYS A 212 -18.39 -26.95 -10.19
CA LYS A 212 -18.17 -27.66 -8.94
C LYS A 212 -17.61 -26.69 -7.89
N LEU A 213 -18.28 -26.59 -6.74
CA LEU A 213 -17.80 -25.83 -5.61
C LEU A 213 -16.94 -26.70 -4.69
N ILE A 214 -15.77 -26.21 -4.32
CA ILE A 214 -14.83 -26.84 -3.39
C ILE A 214 -14.58 -25.85 -2.26
N TRP A 215 -14.73 -26.27 -1.01
CA TRP A 215 -14.40 -25.44 0.13
C TRP A 215 -13.01 -25.79 0.65
N LEU A 216 -12.07 -24.87 0.52
CA LEU A 216 -10.75 -24.96 1.14
C LEU A 216 -10.83 -24.28 2.51
N SER A 217 -11.12 -25.07 3.52
CA SER A 217 -11.39 -24.61 4.88
C SER A 217 -10.17 -24.80 5.77
N GLN A 218 -9.89 -23.82 6.61
CA GLN A 218 -8.86 -23.91 7.64
C GLN A 218 -9.08 -25.04 8.65
N ARG A 219 -10.29 -25.56 8.75
CA ARG A 219 -10.58 -26.74 9.57
C ARG A 219 -9.94 -28.02 9.04
N GLU A 220 -9.86 -28.13 7.71
CA GLU A 220 -9.39 -29.32 7.00
C GLU A 220 -7.94 -29.18 6.54
N LEU A 221 -7.50 -27.93 6.29
CA LEU A 221 -6.19 -27.63 5.74
C LEU A 221 -5.43 -26.68 6.66
N ASP A 222 -4.17 -26.96 6.89
CA ASP A 222 -3.24 -25.95 7.39
C ASP A 222 -2.76 -25.03 6.23
N LEU A 223 -1.93 -24.06 6.54
CA LEU A 223 -1.46 -23.10 5.52
C LEU A 223 -0.60 -23.77 4.45
N GLU A 224 0.26 -24.71 4.81
CA GLU A 224 1.14 -25.42 3.89
C GLU A 224 0.31 -26.28 2.94
N GLN A 225 -0.63 -27.05 3.46
CA GLN A 225 -1.56 -27.84 2.67
C GLN A 225 -2.45 -26.98 1.76
N LEU A 226 -2.88 -25.81 2.23
CA LEU A 226 -3.62 -24.86 1.40
C LEU A 226 -2.77 -24.38 0.22
N LEU A 227 -1.51 -23.99 0.45
CA LEU A 227 -0.60 -23.53 -0.59
C LEU A 227 -0.31 -24.64 -1.62
N ASP A 228 -0.06 -25.86 -1.15
CA ASP A 228 0.12 -27.02 -2.02
C ASP A 228 -1.12 -27.28 -2.86
N THR A 229 -2.31 -27.23 -2.25
CA THR A 229 -3.58 -27.42 -2.95
C THR A 229 -3.79 -26.36 -4.01
N VAL A 230 -3.61 -25.08 -3.66
CA VAL A 230 -3.79 -23.95 -4.59
C VAL A 230 -2.80 -24.02 -5.74
N SER A 231 -1.55 -24.40 -5.47
CA SER A 231 -0.52 -24.56 -6.50
C SER A 231 -0.77 -25.72 -7.46
N SER A 232 -1.54 -26.72 -7.01
CA SER A 232 -1.91 -27.88 -7.85
C SER A 232 -3.03 -27.58 -8.83
N TYR A 233 -3.80 -26.51 -8.62
CA TYR A 233 -4.90 -26.14 -9.50
C TYR A 233 -4.40 -25.48 -10.78
N ASP A 234 -5.09 -25.79 -11.87
CA ASP A 234 -4.89 -25.16 -13.18
C ASP A 234 -5.94 -24.06 -13.41
N LYS A 235 -5.93 -23.47 -14.60
CA LYS A 235 -6.86 -22.41 -15.02
C LYS A 235 -8.35 -22.85 -15.05
N SER A 236 -8.63 -24.14 -14.92
CA SER A 236 -10.00 -24.62 -14.84
C SER A 236 -10.62 -24.43 -13.46
N THR A 237 -9.84 -24.00 -12.46
CA THR A 237 -10.28 -23.72 -11.11
C THR A 237 -10.14 -22.23 -10.79
N GLY A 238 -11.26 -21.55 -10.59
CA GLY A 238 -11.30 -20.17 -10.12
C GLY A 238 -11.14 -20.12 -8.59
N LEU A 239 -10.33 -19.19 -8.10
CA LEU A 239 -10.04 -19.02 -6.68
C LEU A 239 -10.85 -17.87 -6.12
N LEU A 240 -11.71 -18.12 -5.14
CA LEU A 240 -12.52 -17.13 -4.46
C LEU A 240 -12.11 -17.06 -2.99
N TYR A 241 -11.40 -16.02 -2.62
CA TYR A 241 -10.93 -15.80 -1.24
C TYR A 241 -11.93 -14.97 -0.45
N PHE A 242 -12.17 -15.37 0.79
CA PHE A 242 -13.00 -14.61 1.72
C PHE A 242 -12.23 -14.19 2.97
N SER A 243 -11.61 -15.14 3.68
CA SER A 243 -10.89 -14.90 4.94
C SER A 243 -9.99 -16.09 5.29
N TRP A 244 -8.99 -15.87 6.13
CA TRP A 244 -8.15 -16.95 6.67
C TRP A 244 -7.60 -16.54 8.03
N HIS A 245 -8.33 -16.85 9.11
CA HIS A 245 -7.96 -16.46 10.47
C HIS A 245 -7.81 -17.70 11.36
N LYS A 246 -6.73 -17.80 12.10
CA LYS A 246 -6.49 -18.88 13.06
C LYS A 246 -6.70 -18.37 14.50
N PRO A 247 -7.80 -18.73 15.19
CA PRO A 247 -8.22 -18.09 16.43
C PRO A 247 -7.35 -18.31 17.66
N GLN A 248 -6.48 -19.31 17.71
CA GLN A 248 -5.99 -19.79 19.02
C GLN A 248 -4.47 -19.87 19.24
N GLN A 249 -3.59 -19.48 18.35
CA GLN A 249 -2.17 -19.75 18.56
C GLN A 249 -1.21 -18.56 18.52
N MET A 250 -1.65 -17.33 18.25
CA MET A 250 -0.71 -16.19 18.28
C MET A 250 -1.36 -14.88 18.74
N PRO A 251 -1.08 -14.40 19.96
CA PRO A 251 -1.60 -13.14 20.48
C PRO A 251 -1.03 -11.88 19.83
N SER A 252 -0.04 -11.98 18.95
CA SER A 252 0.74 -10.83 18.46
C SER A 252 0.90 -10.71 16.95
N HIS A 253 0.27 -11.54 16.12
CA HIS A 253 0.52 -11.53 14.69
C HIS A 253 -0.74 -11.36 13.82
N SER A 254 -1.26 -10.14 13.77
CA SER A 254 -2.04 -9.63 12.62
C SER A 254 -1.26 -9.67 11.29
N PHE A 255 0.03 -9.99 11.36
CA PHE A 255 0.94 -10.13 10.23
C PHE A 255 0.54 -11.22 9.22
N LEU A 256 -0.26 -12.19 9.62
CA LEU A 256 -0.62 -13.31 8.74
C LEU A 256 -1.79 -12.99 7.80
N ALA A 257 -2.76 -12.17 8.20
CA ALA A 257 -3.92 -11.91 7.36
C ALA A 257 -3.56 -11.11 6.09
N ASP A 258 -2.77 -10.04 6.22
CA ASP A 258 -2.32 -9.23 5.07
C ASP A 258 -1.30 -10.00 4.20
N ASN A 259 -0.51 -10.88 4.79
CA ASN A 259 0.48 -11.67 4.06
C ASN A 259 -0.09 -12.93 3.38
N ILE A 260 -1.24 -13.45 3.84
CA ILE A 260 -1.83 -14.66 3.24
C ILE A 260 -2.23 -14.41 1.79
N GLY A 261 -2.87 -13.29 1.46
CA GLY A 261 -3.20 -12.94 0.09
C GLY A 261 -1.97 -12.92 -0.80
N LYS A 262 -0.91 -12.26 -0.34
CA LYS A 262 0.37 -12.19 -1.05
C LYS A 262 0.99 -13.58 -1.24
N THR A 263 0.98 -14.39 -0.20
CA THR A 263 1.52 -15.74 -0.24
C THR A 263 0.70 -16.60 -1.22
N LEU A 264 -0.62 -16.61 -1.10
CA LEU A 264 -1.51 -17.35 -1.98
C LEU A 264 -1.33 -16.98 -3.46
N THR A 265 -1.25 -15.68 -3.76
CA THR A 265 -1.03 -15.19 -5.14
C THR A 265 0.29 -15.69 -5.71
N GLY A 266 1.35 -15.78 -4.88
CA GLY A 266 2.65 -16.30 -5.31
C GLY A 266 2.64 -17.80 -5.64
N PHE A 267 1.68 -18.57 -5.14
CA PHE A 267 1.53 -20.01 -5.40
C PHE A 267 0.42 -20.34 -6.40
N ALA A 268 -0.49 -19.40 -6.64
CA ALA A 268 -1.65 -19.62 -7.49
C ALA A 268 -1.30 -19.62 -8.99
N ASN A 269 -1.96 -20.48 -9.76
CA ASN A 269 -1.94 -20.49 -11.21
C ASN A 269 -3.13 -19.75 -11.84
N SER A 270 -3.97 -19.12 -11.01
CA SER A 270 -5.14 -18.35 -11.38
C SER A 270 -5.27 -17.13 -10.46
N PRO A 271 -5.90 -16.03 -10.93
CA PRO A 271 -6.11 -14.85 -10.09
C PRO A 271 -6.99 -15.17 -8.88
N LEU A 272 -6.71 -14.49 -7.78
CA LEU A 272 -7.42 -14.64 -6.53
C LEU A 272 -8.54 -13.60 -6.43
N PHE A 273 -9.80 -14.02 -6.64
CA PHE A 273 -10.97 -13.14 -6.56
C PHE A 273 -11.45 -12.96 -5.14
N THR A 274 -12.11 -11.82 -4.87
CA THR A 274 -12.63 -11.46 -3.54
C THR A 274 -14.07 -10.96 -3.62
N LEU A 275 -14.80 -11.06 -2.50
CA LEU A 275 -16.17 -10.57 -2.37
C LEU A 275 -16.26 -9.15 -1.77
N LYS A 276 -15.13 -8.57 -1.43
CA LYS A 276 -15.01 -7.22 -0.88
C LYS A 276 -13.71 -6.59 -1.35
N ASP A 277 -13.59 -5.29 -1.21
CA ASP A 277 -12.38 -4.57 -1.53
C ASP A 277 -11.23 -5.02 -0.61
N LEU A 278 -10.25 -5.72 -1.15
CA LEU A 278 -9.03 -6.13 -0.47
C LEU A 278 -7.80 -5.53 -1.16
N HIS A 279 -7.95 -4.33 -1.71
CA HIS A 279 -6.88 -3.54 -2.29
C HIS A 279 -6.19 -4.25 -3.48
N PRO A 280 -6.91 -4.54 -4.57
CA PRO A 280 -6.31 -5.20 -5.73
C PRO A 280 -5.13 -4.42 -6.33
N GLN A 281 -5.05 -3.10 -6.11
CA GLN A 281 -3.92 -2.28 -6.52
C GLN A 281 -2.58 -2.69 -5.88
N ASP A 282 -2.59 -3.35 -4.73
CA ASP A 282 -1.36 -3.84 -4.08
C ASP A 282 -0.81 -5.11 -4.75
N GLY A 283 -1.56 -5.71 -5.69
CA GLY A 283 -1.14 -6.86 -6.46
C GLY A 283 -1.23 -8.21 -5.73
N TYR A 284 -2.02 -8.27 -4.63
CA TYR A 284 -2.20 -9.51 -3.86
C TYR A 284 -3.52 -10.20 -4.14
N PHE A 285 -4.49 -9.45 -4.61
CA PHE A 285 -5.80 -9.96 -5.01
C PHE A 285 -6.13 -9.47 -6.40
N GLY A 286 -6.69 -10.34 -7.23
CA GLY A 286 -7.07 -9.99 -8.60
C GLY A 286 -8.19 -8.97 -8.64
N GLY A 287 -9.22 -9.19 -7.85
CA GLY A 287 -10.37 -8.28 -7.80
C GLY A 287 -11.70 -8.98 -7.53
N GLY A 288 -12.80 -8.35 -7.90
CA GLY A 288 -14.17 -8.83 -7.68
C GLY A 288 -15.21 -7.81 -8.13
N TYR A 289 -16.46 -8.04 -7.72
CA TYR A 289 -17.55 -7.10 -7.92
C TYR A 289 -18.08 -6.66 -6.55
N TYR A 290 -17.84 -5.43 -6.17
CA TYR A 290 -18.16 -4.91 -4.83
C TYR A 290 -18.25 -3.38 -4.81
N VAL A 291 -18.71 -2.83 -3.69
CA VAL A 291 -18.59 -1.41 -3.36
C VAL A 291 -17.20 -1.16 -2.77
N SER A 292 -16.48 -0.15 -3.24
CA SER A 292 -15.16 0.19 -2.72
C SER A 292 -15.22 0.62 -1.25
N ALA A 293 -14.11 0.51 -0.53
CA ALA A 293 -14.00 0.97 0.85
C ALA A 293 -14.27 2.49 0.96
N SER A 294 -13.86 3.27 -0.04
CA SER A 294 -14.10 4.71 -0.12
C SER A 294 -15.58 5.05 -0.28
N ASP A 295 -16.28 4.37 -1.21
CA ASP A 295 -17.71 4.59 -1.42
C ASP A 295 -18.53 4.16 -0.20
N TYR A 296 -18.14 3.04 0.42
CA TYR A 296 -18.77 2.58 1.66
C TYR A 296 -18.55 3.56 2.83
N ALA A 297 -17.38 4.22 2.90
CA ALA A 297 -17.13 5.29 3.86
C ALA A 297 -18.01 6.52 3.59
N THR A 298 -18.27 6.82 2.32
CA THR A 298 -19.20 7.89 1.91
C THR A 298 -20.63 7.61 2.39
N ASP A 299 -21.10 6.36 2.21
CA ASP A 299 -22.41 5.94 2.72
C ASP A 299 -22.49 6.01 4.25
N CYS A 300 -21.42 5.58 4.94
CA CYS A 300 -21.33 5.69 6.40
C CYS A 300 -21.39 7.14 6.85
N MET A 301 -20.67 8.03 6.16
CA MET A 301 -20.66 9.46 6.50
C MET A 301 -22.03 10.10 6.30
N ARG A 302 -22.78 9.71 5.28
CA ARG A 302 -24.16 10.17 5.07
C ARG A 302 -25.06 9.80 6.28
N ILE A 303 -24.95 8.58 6.78
CA ILE A 303 -25.68 8.14 7.98
C ILE A 303 -25.24 8.95 9.21
N ILE A 304 -23.95 9.22 9.37
CA ILE A 304 -23.42 10.07 10.45
C ILE A 304 -24.01 11.48 10.36
N ASP A 305 -24.11 12.05 9.17
CA ASP A 305 -24.70 13.38 8.98
C ASP A 305 -26.19 13.40 9.37
N GLU A 306 -27.00 12.38 8.99
CA GLU A 306 -28.39 12.25 9.44
C GLU A 306 -28.49 12.16 10.98
N ILE A 307 -27.60 11.44 11.63
CA ILE A 307 -27.53 11.35 13.10
C ILE A 307 -27.15 12.70 13.72
N ARG A 308 -26.22 13.43 13.13
CA ARG A 308 -25.81 14.76 13.61
C ARG A 308 -26.93 15.80 13.47
N GLU A 309 -27.79 15.65 12.49
CA GLU A 309 -29.01 16.45 12.28
C GLU A 309 -30.11 16.11 13.30
N GLY A 310 -29.89 15.12 14.16
CA GLY A 310 -30.79 14.76 15.27
C GLY A 310 -31.69 13.56 15.00
N LYS A 311 -31.50 12.85 13.88
CA LYS A 311 -32.26 11.63 13.57
C LYS A 311 -31.74 10.47 14.42
N PRO A 312 -32.59 9.76 15.20
CA PRO A 312 -32.17 8.55 15.90
C PRO A 312 -31.65 7.50 14.91
N ALA A 313 -30.58 6.77 15.30
CA ALA A 313 -30.06 5.71 14.45
C ALA A 313 -31.08 4.59 14.22
N SER A 314 -31.91 4.29 15.20
CA SER A 314 -33.02 3.32 15.09
C SER A 314 -34.07 3.66 14.02
N ASP A 315 -34.19 4.94 13.67
CA ASP A 315 -35.16 5.43 12.67
C ASP A 315 -34.55 5.46 11.25
N ILE A 316 -33.25 5.22 11.14
CA ILE A 316 -32.56 5.09 9.85
C ILE A 316 -32.74 3.64 9.39
N PRO A 317 -33.35 3.41 8.20
CA PRO A 317 -33.57 2.06 7.70
C PRO A 317 -32.27 1.26 7.59
N PRO A 318 -32.28 -0.03 7.96
CA PRO A 318 -31.17 -0.92 7.61
C PRO A 318 -30.93 -0.92 6.10
N ASP A 319 -29.69 -1.11 5.70
CA ASP A 319 -29.28 -1.08 4.28
C ASP A 319 -29.45 0.30 3.63
N ALA A 320 -29.04 1.33 4.35
CA ALA A 320 -29.08 2.71 3.86
C ALA A 320 -27.96 3.07 2.86
N GLY A 321 -27.13 2.11 2.41
CA GLY A 321 -26.09 2.32 1.41
C GLY A 321 -26.69 2.69 0.05
N GLN A 322 -26.12 3.70 -0.62
CA GLN A 322 -26.53 4.20 -1.95
C GLN A 322 -25.45 3.98 -3.01
N SER A 323 -24.26 3.61 -2.60
CA SER A 323 -23.12 3.41 -3.49
C SER A 323 -23.35 2.21 -4.40
N THR A 324 -22.95 2.38 -5.67
CA THR A 324 -23.09 1.34 -6.69
C THR A 324 -21.86 0.44 -6.71
N PRO A 325 -22.05 -0.88 -6.72
CA PRO A 325 -20.94 -1.81 -6.89
C PRO A 325 -20.41 -1.79 -8.33
N GLU A 326 -19.11 -2.01 -8.47
CA GLU A 326 -18.42 -2.06 -9.76
C GLU A 326 -17.55 -3.30 -9.88
N ASN A 327 -17.14 -3.64 -11.12
CA ASN A 327 -16.11 -4.63 -11.36
C ASN A 327 -14.74 -4.00 -11.11
N TYR A 328 -13.95 -4.60 -10.26
CA TYR A 328 -12.55 -4.22 -9.99
C TYR A 328 -11.64 -5.37 -10.36
N PHE A 329 -10.52 -5.07 -11.02
CA PHE A 329 -9.52 -6.08 -11.30
C PHE A 329 -8.12 -5.46 -11.41
N ASN A 330 -7.10 -6.24 -11.10
CA ASN A 330 -5.72 -5.82 -11.24
C ASN A 330 -5.20 -6.18 -12.65
N TYR A 331 -4.80 -5.17 -13.41
CA TYR A 331 -4.26 -5.35 -14.76
C TYR A 331 -2.99 -6.22 -14.79
N LEU A 332 -2.15 -6.13 -13.74
CA LEU A 332 -0.95 -6.96 -13.67
C LEU A 332 -1.28 -8.45 -13.62
N ASP A 333 -2.41 -8.82 -13.01
CA ASP A 333 -2.88 -10.20 -12.96
C ASP A 333 -3.34 -10.69 -14.35
N LEU A 334 -3.89 -9.81 -15.20
CA LEU A 334 -4.17 -10.17 -16.59
C LEU A 334 -2.89 -10.62 -17.32
N GLN A 335 -1.80 -9.89 -17.10
CA GLN A 335 -0.50 -10.22 -17.70
C GLN A 335 0.11 -11.48 -17.05
N TRP A 336 0.12 -11.54 -15.72
CA TRP A 336 0.74 -12.64 -14.98
C TRP A 336 0.09 -13.99 -15.31
N PHE A 337 -1.24 -14.03 -15.35
CA PHE A 337 -1.99 -15.24 -15.64
C PHE A 337 -2.28 -15.42 -17.14
N ASN A 338 -1.75 -14.56 -18.01
CA ASN A 338 -1.97 -14.58 -19.46
C ASN A 338 -3.47 -14.61 -19.82
N ILE A 339 -4.23 -13.69 -19.22
CA ILE A 339 -5.65 -13.44 -19.50
C ILE A 339 -5.76 -12.32 -20.53
N SER A 340 -6.49 -12.56 -21.61
CA SER A 340 -6.70 -11.53 -22.62
C SER A 340 -7.52 -10.35 -22.06
N PRO A 341 -7.06 -9.10 -22.21
CA PRO A 341 -7.84 -7.93 -21.81
C PRO A 341 -9.21 -7.83 -22.50
N GLN A 342 -9.39 -8.48 -23.65
CA GLN A 342 -10.67 -8.55 -24.37
C GLN A 342 -11.75 -9.34 -23.63
N LEU A 343 -11.38 -10.13 -22.63
CA LEU A 343 -12.31 -10.86 -21.76
C LEU A 343 -12.85 -9.99 -20.63
N CYS A 344 -12.27 -8.81 -20.42
CA CYS A 344 -12.77 -7.87 -19.43
C CYS A 344 -14.15 -7.33 -19.83
N PRO A 345 -15.10 -7.23 -18.91
CA PRO A 345 -16.36 -6.52 -19.14
C PRO A 345 -16.13 -5.04 -19.50
N ASP A 346 -17.03 -4.45 -20.30
CA ASP A 346 -16.94 -3.04 -20.72
C ASP A 346 -16.88 -2.05 -19.54
N GLN A 347 -17.50 -2.41 -18.41
CA GLN A 347 -17.48 -1.63 -17.17
C GLN A 347 -16.65 -2.34 -16.12
N ILE A 348 -15.34 -2.20 -16.20
CA ILE A 348 -14.40 -2.71 -15.22
C ILE A 348 -13.39 -1.63 -14.85
N HIS A 349 -13.15 -1.47 -13.56
CA HIS A 349 -12.09 -0.62 -13.04
C HIS A 349 -10.79 -1.42 -12.97
N LEU A 350 -9.84 -1.11 -13.84
CA LEU A 350 -8.54 -1.78 -13.87
C LEU A 350 -7.53 -1.00 -13.03
N TYR A 351 -7.08 -1.61 -11.92
CA TYR A 351 -5.94 -1.10 -11.18
C TYR A 351 -4.63 -1.44 -11.89
N ASN A 352 -3.63 -0.61 -11.70
CA ASN A 352 -2.28 -0.80 -12.26
C ASN A 352 -2.28 -0.94 -13.80
N GLU A 353 -3.33 -0.46 -14.46
CA GLU A 353 -3.33 -0.39 -15.91
C GLU A 353 -2.20 0.55 -16.36
N PRO A 354 -1.35 0.11 -17.30
CA PRO A 354 -0.30 0.97 -17.80
C PRO A 354 -0.94 2.17 -18.49
N VAL A 355 -0.71 3.34 -17.92
CA VAL A 355 -1.13 4.59 -18.56
C VAL A 355 -0.64 4.60 -20.00
N SER A 356 -1.53 4.90 -20.94
CA SER A 356 -1.16 4.94 -22.34
C SER A 356 0.05 5.86 -22.55
N PHE A 357 0.90 5.52 -23.51
CA PHE A 357 2.06 6.37 -23.83
C PHE A 357 1.65 7.83 -23.99
N TYR A 358 0.48 8.09 -24.59
CA TYR A 358 -0.06 9.43 -24.77
C TYR A 358 -0.46 10.07 -23.44
N GLU A 359 -1.13 9.36 -22.55
CA GLU A 359 -1.51 9.89 -21.22
C GLU A 359 -0.30 10.18 -20.34
N LYS A 360 0.69 9.30 -20.36
CA LYS A 360 1.93 9.46 -19.58
C LYS A 360 2.78 10.60 -20.10
N TYR A 361 2.86 10.78 -21.41
CA TYR A 361 3.82 11.67 -22.06
C TYR A 361 3.18 12.83 -22.82
N TRP A 362 1.84 13.00 -22.81
CA TRP A 362 1.19 14.05 -23.58
C TRP A 362 1.72 15.45 -23.24
N LYS A 363 2.06 15.72 -21.96
CA LYS A 363 2.69 16.98 -21.55
C LYS A 363 4.09 17.13 -22.14
N ASN A 364 4.83 16.04 -22.21
CA ASN A 364 6.16 16.00 -22.81
C ASN A 364 6.08 16.06 -24.33
N ILE A 365 5.11 15.38 -24.94
CA ILE A 365 4.82 15.43 -26.38
C ILE A 365 4.35 16.83 -26.76
N LEU A 366 3.45 17.42 -25.99
CA LEU A 366 3.02 18.80 -26.18
C LEU A 366 4.21 19.76 -26.03
N GLY A 367 5.07 19.52 -25.05
CA GLY A 367 6.32 20.24 -24.89
C GLY A 367 7.27 20.08 -26.08
N LEU A 368 7.40 18.86 -26.60
CA LEU A 368 8.20 18.53 -27.79
C LEU A 368 7.64 19.17 -29.08
N ILE A 369 6.33 19.36 -29.18
CA ILE A 369 5.67 20.06 -30.28
C ILE A 369 5.74 21.57 -30.08
N LEU A 370 5.47 22.05 -28.86
CA LEU A 370 5.48 23.47 -28.54
C LEU A 370 6.90 24.06 -28.58
N ILE A 371 7.92 23.28 -28.13
CA ILE A 371 9.32 23.74 -28.18
C ILE A 371 9.77 24.04 -29.59
N PRO A 372 9.61 23.17 -30.62
CA PRO A 372 9.94 23.50 -32.00
C PRO A 372 9.10 24.64 -32.57
N LEU A 373 7.81 24.72 -32.20
CA LEU A 373 6.93 25.79 -32.62
C LEU A 373 7.38 27.15 -32.04
N VAL A 374 7.69 27.15 -30.75
CA VAL A 374 8.24 28.33 -30.07
C VAL A 374 9.61 28.72 -30.65
N ILE A 375 10.47 27.73 -30.90
CA ILE A 375 11.77 27.95 -31.54
C ILE A 375 11.57 28.49 -32.96
N PHE A 376 10.61 27.95 -33.72
CA PHE A 376 10.30 28.46 -35.07
C PHE A 376 9.75 29.88 -35.05
N VAL A 377 8.80 30.17 -34.17
CA VAL A 377 8.25 31.54 -33.98
C VAL A 377 9.32 32.47 -33.49
N MET A 378 10.16 32.02 -32.55
CA MET A 378 11.27 32.81 -32.04
C MET A 378 12.36 33.05 -33.10
N ARG A 379 12.75 32.01 -33.85
CA ARG A 379 13.68 32.16 -34.96
C ARG A 379 13.15 33.11 -36.03
N HIS A 380 11.86 33.08 -36.33
CA HIS A 380 11.21 34.02 -37.25
C HIS A 380 11.16 35.42 -36.66
N TYR A 381 10.85 35.58 -35.38
CA TYR A 381 10.87 36.85 -34.66
C TYR A 381 12.29 37.43 -34.56
N PHE A 382 13.31 36.59 -34.27
CA PHE A 382 14.70 37.00 -34.19
C PHE A 382 15.35 37.24 -35.53
N TYR A 383 14.94 36.54 -36.58
CA TYR A 383 15.33 36.88 -37.95
C TYR A 383 14.87 38.29 -38.35
N ARG A 384 13.71 38.71 -37.83
CA ARG A 384 13.20 40.07 -38.02
C ARG A 384 13.86 41.15 -37.13
N ILE A 385 14.33 40.77 -35.97
CA ILE A 385 14.86 41.72 -34.97
C ILE A 385 16.38 41.68 -34.83
N GLY A 386 17.10 40.99 -35.65
CA GLY A 386 18.53 40.85 -36.00
C GLY A 386 19.63 41.43 -35.09
N LYS A 387 19.43 41.79 -33.81
CA LYS A 387 20.50 42.37 -32.95
C LYS A 387 20.44 42.11 -31.43
N LYS A 388 19.53 41.28 -30.89
CA LYS A 388 19.35 41.24 -29.40
C LYS A 388 19.66 39.90 -28.69
N HIS A 389 20.38 38.95 -29.26
CA HIS A 389 20.37 37.59 -28.75
C HIS A 389 21.63 36.86 -28.29
N LYS A 390 22.47 37.52 -27.53
CA LYS A 390 23.53 36.79 -26.78
C LYS A 390 23.02 36.10 -25.47
N ASN A 391 21.83 36.41 -25.00
CA ASN A 391 21.40 36.02 -23.65
C ASN A 391 20.48 34.78 -23.58
N MET A 392 19.97 34.23 -24.70
CA MET A 392 18.96 33.21 -24.65
C MET A 392 19.52 31.78 -24.58
N ASN A 393 20.65 31.51 -25.21
CA ASN A 393 21.31 30.18 -25.09
C ASN A 393 21.64 29.84 -23.63
N LYS A 394 21.92 30.88 -22.82
CA LYS A 394 22.19 30.74 -21.39
C LYS A 394 20.98 30.23 -20.58
N ARG A 395 19.75 30.53 -21.03
CA ARG A 395 18.53 30.12 -20.31
C ARG A 395 18.14 28.65 -20.53
N ILE A 396 18.40 28.12 -21.72
CA ILE A 396 18.07 26.71 -22.03
C ILE A 396 19.01 25.79 -21.23
N ILE A 397 20.28 26.14 -21.19
CA ILE A 397 21.29 25.39 -20.44
C ILE A 397 21.00 25.47 -18.93
N ASN A 398 20.55 26.63 -18.44
CA ASN A 398 20.20 26.82 -17.02
C ASN A 398 18.93 26.07 -16.57
N SER A 399 18.18 25.45 -17.47
CA SER A 399 17.02 24.63 -17.12
C SER A 399 17.33 23.14 -16.98
N LEU A 400 18.57 22.73 -17.24
CA LEU A 400 19.00 21.36 -17.04
C LEU A 400 19.27 21.12 -15.53
N ASP A 401 18.72 20.05 -15.00
CA ASP A 401 18.91 19.63 -13.61
C ASP A 401 20.24 18.86 -13.40
N VAL A 402 21.28 19.32 -14.10
CA VAL A 402 22.66 18.80 -14.00
C VAL A 402 23.64 19.94 -14.19
N ALA A 403 24.74 19.91 -13.47
CA ALA A 403 25.82 20.83 -13.69
C ALA A 403 26.60 20.47 -14.98
N VAL A 404 26.88 21.45 -15.82
CA VAL A 404 27.56 21.25 -17.10
C VAL A 404 28.80 22.13 -17.19
N TYR A 405 29.94 21.50 -17.38
CA TYR A 405 31.24 22.15 -17.44
C TYR A 405 31.92 21.85 -18.77
N LEU A 406 32.54 22.87 -19.36
CA LEU A 406 33.49 22.70 -20.44
C LEU A 406 34.88 22.56 -19.82
N VAL A 407 35.50 21.41 -20.03
CA VAL A 407 36.79 21.06 -19.43
C VAL A 407 37.80 20.76 -20.55
N ASP A 408 38.99 21.34 -20.43
CA ASP A 408 40.07 21.07 -21.38
C ASP A 408 40.79 19.73 -21.10
N LYS A 409 41.71 19.35 -21.97
CA LYS A 409 42.51 18.10 -21.87
C LYS A 409 43.43 18.08 -20.64
N HIS A 410 43.66 19.17 -19.96
CA HIS A 410 44.49 19.30 -18.74
C HIS A 410 43.64 19.27 -17.45
N GLY A 411 42.32 19.16 -17.58
CA GLY A 411 41.41 19.23 -16.44
C GLY A 411 41.08 20.64 -15.97
N ILE A 412 41.29 21.65 -16.83
CA ILE A 412 40.94 23.03 -16.54
C ILE A 412 39.47 23.25 -16.97
N VAL A 413 38.65 23.73 -16.05
CA VAL A 413 37.30 24.19 -16.35
C VAL A 413 37.35 25.57 -16.99
N GLU A 414 37.17 25.61 -18.31
CA GLU A 414 37.21 26.88 -19.06
C GLU A 414 35.88 27.64 -18.99
N GLN A 415 34.78 26.91 -18.90
CA GLN A 415 33.45 27.52 -18.86
C GLN A 415 32.48 26.67 -18.05
N ILE A 416 31.75 27.32 -17.17
CA ILE A 416 30.56 26.77 -16.53
C ILE A 416 29.37 27.11 -17.42
N LEU A 417 28.72 26.08 -17.96
CA LEU A 417 27.58 26.25 -18.84
C LEU A 417 26.27 26.22 -18.06
N ASN A 418 26.21 25.41 -16.98
CA ASN A 418 25.08 25.33 -16.07
C ASN A 418 25.50 24.86 -14.68
N THR A 419 24.89 25.46 -13.64
CA THR A 419 24.91 24.96 -12.25
C THR A 419 23.50 25.08 -11.68
N PRO A 420 22.83 23.97 -11.41
CA PRO A 420 21.55 23.97 -10.67
C PRO A 420 21.74 24.68 -9.32
N ALA A 421 20.72 25.40 -8.85
CA ALA A 421 20.80 26.22 -7.64
C ALA A 421 21.13 25.45 -6.36
N GLU A 422 20.78 24.16 -6.32
CA GLU A 422 21.02 23.27 -5.19
C GLU A 422 22.38 22.55 -5.26
N GLU A 423 23.09 22.64 -6.38
CA GLU A 423 24.31 21.89 -6.65
C GLU A 423 25.51 22.79 -6.93
N ASN A 424 25.74 23.79 -6.07
CA ASN A 424 26.94 24.67 -6.18
C ASN A 424 28.20 23.89 -5.76
N TYR A 425 28.71 23.05 -6.66
CA TYR A 425 29.99 22.33 -6.45
C TYR A 425 31.19 23.26 -6.64
N VAL A 426 30.99 24.36 -7.31
CA VAL A 426 32.08 25.25 -7.76
C VAL A 426 31.66 26.70 -7.56
N GLN A 427 32.53 27.52 -6.93
CA GLN A 427 32.35 28.96 -6.92
C GLN A 427 32.23 29.50 -8.34
N SER A 428 31.37 30.50 -8.54
CA SER A 428 31.29 31.17 -9.83
C SER A 428 32.68 31.66 -10.25
N ILE A 429 33.22 31.02 -11.29
CA ILE A 429 34.51 31.44 -11.86
C ILE A 429 34.31 32.85 -12.38
N LYS A 430 35.02 33.81 -11.83
CA LYS A 430 35.06 35.18 -12.37
C LYS A 430 35.67 35.11 -13.76
N LYS A 431 35.17 35.95 -14.67
CA LYS A 431 35.61 35.99 -16.06
C LYS A 431 37.14 36.21 -16.09
N GLY A 432 37.90 35.16 -16.47
CA GLY A 432 39.38 35.18 -16.53
C GLY A 432 40.10 34.32 -15.49
N GLU A 433 39.38 33.69 -14.55
CA GLU A 433 39.94 32.69 -13.62
C GLU A 433 39.74 31.29 -14.19
N HIS A 434 40.76 30.48 -14.19
CA HIS A 434 40.70 29.04 -14.57
C HIS A 434 40.67 28.21 -13.29
N MET A 435 39.80 27.23 -13.23
CA MET A 435 39.67 26.32 -12.13
C MET A 435 40.09 24.91 -12.57
N GLU A 436 40.97 24.28 -11.84
CA GLU A 436 41.35 22.91 -12.08
C GLU A 436 40.38 21.94 -11.35
N ILE A 437 39.99 20.87 -12.02
CA ILE A 437 39.17 19.82 -11.40
C ILE A 437 39.88 19.21 -10.16
N ARG A 438 41.21 19.35 -10.07
CA ARG A 438 42.02 18.97 -8.90
C ARG A 438 41.60 19.67 -7.60
N GLN A 439 41.03 20.87 -7.70
CA GLN A 439 40.59 21.62 -6.53
C GLN A 439 39.33 21.06 -5.89
N ILE A 440 38.52 20.32 -6.64
CA ILE A 440 37.29 19.64 -6.16
C ILE A 440 37.47 18.15 -5.96
N ILE A 441 38.41 17.52 -6.70
CA ILE A 441 38.77 16.11 -6.53
C ILE A 441 40.10 16.06 -5.80
N THR A 442 40.06 15.98 -4.47
CA THR A 442 41.25 16.05 -3.63
C THR A 442 41.97 14.72 -3.47
N ASP A 443 41.30 13.60 -3.75
CA ASP A 443 41.88 12.27 -3.73
C ASP A 443 42.70 11.98 -5.00
N ASP A 444 43.92 11.48 -4.85
CA ASP A 444 44.84 11.26 -5.95
C ASP A 444 44.40 10.16 -6.92
N GLU A 445 43.78 9.11 -6.40
CA GLU A 445 43.29 8.00 -7.20
C GLU A 445 42.04 8.39 -8.01
N GLU A 446 41.10 9.07 -7.36
CA GLU A 446 39.91 9.58 -8.03
C GLU A 446 40.26 10.67 -9.07
N PHE A 447 41.25 11.54 -8.79
CA PHE A 447 41.72 12.52 -9.75
C PHE A 447 42.31 11.86 -10.99
N ARG A 448 43.21 10.88 -10.82
CA ARG A 448 43.81 10.12 -11.91
C ARG A 448 42.74 9.44 -12.76
N LYS A 449 41.78 8.80 -12.15
CA LYS A 449 40.65 8.13 -12.83
C LYS A 449 39.82 9.09 -13.67
N ASN A 450 39.56 10.29 -13.18
CA ASN A 450 38.86 11.33 -13.92
C ASN A 450 39.68 11.83 -15.12
N MET A 451 41.01 12.03 -14.97
CA MET A 451 41.90 12.45 -16.05
C MET A 451 42.03 11.36 -17.13
N GLU A 452 42.17 10.12 -16.75
CA GLU A 452 42.18 8.97 -17.70
C GLU A 452 40.87 8.91 -18.47
N ALA A 453 39.72 9.16 -17.84
CA ALA A 453 38.43 9.19 -18.50
C ALA A 453 38.31 10.36 -19.51
N ILE A 454 38.83 11.56 -19.19
CA ILE A 454 38.88 12.70 -20.10
C ILE A 454 39.76 12.34 -21.33
N GLU A 455 40.95 11.82 -21.10
CA GLU A 455 41.85 11.41 -22.16
C GLU A 455 41.25 10.34 -23.07
N GLN A 456 40.60 9.34 -22.49
CA GLN A 456 39.88 8.30 -23.20
C GLN A 456 38.78 8.86 -24.10
N VAL A 457 37.97 9.80 -23.59
CA VAL A 457 36.90 10.46 -24.36
C VAL A 457 37.48 11.27 -25.51
N LEU A 458 38.54 12.03 -25.29
CA LEU A 458 39.20 12.84 -26.32
C LEU A 458 39.80 11.95 -27.42
N LYS A 459 40.39 10.78 -27.03
CA LYS A 459 41.00 9.83 -27.97
C LYS A 459 39.97 9.01 -28.75
N THR A 460 38.96 8.50 -28.08
CA THR A 460 37.95 7.60 -28.68
C THR A 460 36.76 8.32 -29.27
N LYS A 461 36.51 9.56 -28.89
CA LYS A 461 35.31 10.38 -29.17
C LYS A 461 34.01 9.71 -28.74
N LYS A 462 34.10 8.74 -27.84
CA LYS A 462 32.94 8.08 -27.22
C LYS A 462 32.72 8.64 -25.85
N ASN A 463 31.46 8.91 -25.52
CA ASN A 463 31.09 9.38 -24.21
C ASN A 463 31.40 8.32 -23.15
N LEU A 464 31.80 8.75 -21.97
CA LEU A 464 32.10 7.90 -20.83
C LEU A 464 31.29 8.34 -19.63
N HIS A 465 30.90 7.36 -18.83
CA HIS A 465 30.17 7.61 -17.58
C HIS A 465 31.00 7.03 -16.43
N ILE A 466 31.31 7.88 -15.45
CA ILE A 466 32.06 7.49 -14.24
C ILE A 466 31.30 7.95 -12.99
N LYS A 467 31.54 7.26 -11.89
CA LYS A 467 31.17 7.70 -10.56
C LYS A 467 32.45 8.11 -9.83
N THR A 468 32.44 9.25 -9.18
CA THR A 468 33.58 9.79 -8.45
C THR A 468 33.11 10.50 -7.19
N GLN A 469 34.03 10.78 -6.28
CA GLN A 469 33.80 11.55 -5.08
C GLN A 469 34.40 12.93 -5.23
N ILE A 470 33.63 13.96 -4.92
CA ILE A 470 34.09 15.35 -4.93
C ILE A 470 33.82 15.97 -3.56
N LYS A 471 34.49 17.07 -3.27
CA LYS A 471 34.17 17.91 -2.11
C LYS A 471 33.34 19.12 -2.53
N ASN A 472 32.25 19.36 -1.79
CA ASN A 472 31.49 20.60 -1.95
C ASN A 472 32.24 21.78 -1.28
N MET A 473 31.68 22.97 -1.40
CA MET A 473 32.27 24.21 -0.83
C MET A 473 32.34 24.20 0.70
N GLN A 474 31.51 23.37 1.38
CA GLN A 474 31.53 23.19 2.81
C GLN A 474 32.56 22.13 3.26
N GLY A 475 33.27 21.51 2.32
CA GLY A 475 34.23 20.44 2.59
C GLY A 475 33.61 19.05 2.75
N GLU A 476 32.30 18.89 2.53
CA GLU A 476 31.61 17.62 2.61
C GLU A 476 31.86 16.80 1.35
N SER A 477 32.06 15.47 1.52
CA SER A 477 32.24 14.54 0.41
C SER A 477 30.89 14.16 -0.19
N LEU A 478 30.75 14.37 -1.49
CA LEU A 478 29.58 14.03 -2.28
C LEU A 478 29.91 12.96 -3.32
N TYR A 479 29.01 11.98 -3.49
CA TYR A 479 29.08 11.06 -4.62
C TYR A 479 28.43 11.71 -5.83
N VAL A 480 29.17 11.80 -6.92
CA VAL A 480 28.65 12.34 -8.18
C VAL A 480 28.81 11.34 -9.31
N SER A 481 27.84 11.38 -10.19
CA SER A 481 27.84 10.69 -11.48
C SER A 481 28.26 11.70 -12.53
N VAL A 482 29.35 11.44 -13.21
CA VAL A 482 29.89 12.31 -14.25
C VAL A 482 29.75 11.64 -15.60
N HIS A 483 28.98 12.25 -16.49
CA HIS A 483 28.92 11.86 -17.90
C HIS A 483 29.84 12.81 -18.68
N ILE A 484 30.91 12.25 -19.23
CA ILE A 484 31.92 13.01 -19.99
C ILE A 484 31.62 12.80 -21.47
N ALA A 485 31.32 13.89 -22.16
CA ALA A 485 31.02 13.88 -23.58
C ALA A 485 32.10 14.62 -24.37
N TYR A 486 32.45 14.10 -25.54
CA TYR A 486 33.39 14.76 -26.46
C TYR A 486 32.78 16.07 -26.99
N TYR A 487 33.51 17.14 -26.89
CA TYR A 487 33.11 18.46 -27.43
C TYR A 487 33.93 18.79 -28.68
N ASP A 488 35.24 18.94 -28.53
CA ASP A 488 36.18 19.16 -29.64
C ASP A 488 37.54 18.49 -29.37
N LYS A 489 38.57 18.81 -30.18
CA LYS A 489 39.91 18.17 -30.08
C LYS A 489 40.61 18.42 -28.73
N ASN A 490 40.24 19.46 -28.02
CA ASN A 490 40.88 19.87 -26.77
C ASN A 490 39.95 19.86 -25.57
N HIS A 491 38.63 19.72 -25.77
CA HIS A 491 37.63 19.91 -24.72
C HIS A 491 36.63 18.78 -24.65
N VAL A 492 36.16 18.53 -23.46
CA VAL A 492 35.03 17.66 -23.14
C VAL A 492 33.95 18.41 -22.39
N LEU A 493 32.72 17.96 -22.50
CA LEU A 493 31.62 18.41 -21.65
C LEU A 493 31.44 17.43 -20.51
N GLY A 494 31.55 17.89 -19.27
CA GLY A 494 31.23 17.17 -18.07
C GLY A 494 29.81 17.47 -17.59
N PHE A 495 28.94 16.48 -17.56
CA PHE A 495 27.62 16.55 -16.96
C PHE A 495 27.70 15.89 -15.59
N VAL A 496 27.58 16.68 -14.54
CA VAL A 496 27.77 16.23 -13.15
C VAL A 496 26.43 16.18 -12.44
N ARG A 497 26.12 15.04 -11.86
CA ARG A 497 24.91 14.81 -11.08
C ARG A 497 25.24 14.25 -9.70
N ASN A 498 24.66 14.80 -8.66
CA ASN A 498 24.76 14.25 -7.30
C ASN A 498 23.97 12.94 -7.20
N ILE A 499 24.64 11.91 -6.69
CA ILE A 499 24.05 10.59 -6.46
C ILE A 499 24.28 10.15 -4.99
N SER A 500 24.58 11.10 -4.11
CA SER A 500 24.93 10.81 -2.71
C SER A 500 23.83 10.04 -1.98
N ASP A 501 22.56 10.41 -2.22
CA ASP A 501 21.44 9.71 -1.60
C ASP A 501 21.36 8.24 -2.03
N ILE A 502 21.52 7.98 -3.34
CA ILE A 502 21.48 6.63 -3.91
C ILE A 502 22.62 5.78 -3.35
N GLU A 503 23.83 6.32 -3.33
CA GLU A 503 25.00 5.58 -2.82
C GLU A 503 24.94 5.40 -1.31
N ASN A 504 24.44 6.38 -0.57
CA ASN A 504 24.24 6.26 0.87
C ASN A 504 23.16 5.22 1.22
N GLU A 505 22.08 5.16 0.45
CA GLU A 505 21.04 4.13 0.61
C GLU A 505 21.61 2.75 0.28
N ARG A 506 22.39 2.62 -0.80
CA ARG A 506 23.08 1.37 -1.15
C ARG A 506 24.00 0.92 -0.02
N ILE A 507 24.85 1.82 0.49
CA ILE A 507 25.78 1.52 1.59
C ILE A 507 25.02 1.12 2.86
N ARG A 508 23.90 1.80 3.14
CA ARG A 508 23.04 1.49 4.29
C ARG A 508 22.42 0.11 4.17
N ASN A 509 21.96 -0.24 2.98
CA ASN A 509 21.39 -1.57 2.68
C ASN A 509 22.46 -2.66 2.78
N GLU A 510 23.66 -2.42 2.26
CA GLU A 510 24.79 -3.37 2.38
C GLU A 510 25.19 -3.59 3.85
N ARG A 511 25.25 -2.52 4.65
CA ARG A 511 25.52 -2.61 6.09
C ARG A 511 24.41 -3.36 6.83
N SER A 512 23.15 -3.09 6.48
CA SER A 512 21.99 -3.80 7.06
C SER A 512 22.05 -5.30 6.75
N ASN A 513 22.33 -5.66 5.51
CA ASN A 513 22.48 -7.06 5.10
C ASN A 513 23.66 -7.75 5.81
N PHE A 514 24.78 -7.05 5.92
CA PHE A 514 25.94 -7.56 6.68
C PHE A 514 25.60 -7.75 8.17
N PHE A 515 24.90 -6.78 8.76
CA PHE A 515 24.45 -6.87 10.15
C PHE A 515 23.49 -8.04 10.38
N LEU A 516 22.50 -8.20 9.50
CA LEU A 516 21.55 -9.33 9.54
C LEU A 516 22.28 -10.68 9.42
N LYS A 517 23.24 -10.78 8.52
CA LYS A 517 24.06 -11.97 8.38
C LYS A 517 24.87 -12.25 9.65
N SER A 518 25.50 -11.21 10.19
CA SER A 518 26.26 -11.32 11.43
C SER A 518 25.37 -11.74 12.62
N LEU A 519 24.14 -11.20 12.72
CA LEU A 519 23.19 -11.62 13.74
C LEU A 519 22.82 -13.10 13.59
N LEU A 520 22.49 -13.53 12.36
CA LEU A 520 22.13 -14.92 12.08
C LEU A 520 23.26 -15.89 12.43
N ASP A 521 24.51 -15.52 12.13
CA ASP A 521 25.68 -16.34 12.41
C ASP A 521 26.01 -16.42 13.91
N ASN A 522 25.60 -15.44 14.71
CA ASN A 522 25.78 -15.41 16.16
C ASN A 522 24.58 -15.94 16.96
N LEU A 523 23.49 -16.34 16.30
CA LEU A 523 22.38 -16.99 17.01
C LEU A 523 22.81 -18.33 17.59
N PRO A 524 22.43 -18.64 18.84
CA PRO A 524 22.78 -19.92 19.50
C PRO A 524 21.96 -21.11 18.97
N ILE A 525 21.09 -20.87 18.00
CA ILE A 525 20.21 -21.87 17.37
C ILE A 525 20.58 -22.03 15.89
N ALA A 526 20.50 -23.24 15.38
CA ALA A 526 20.63 -23.51 13.95
C ALA A 526 19.48 -22.87 13.17
N THR A 527 19.81 -21.94 12.30
CA THR A 527 18.84 -21.20 11.47
C THR A 527 19.08 -21.52 10.00
N ILE A 528 18.04 -22.03 9.36
CA ILE A 528 18.05 -22.44 7.96
C ILE A 528 16.86 -21.78 7.26
N VAL A 529 17.09 -21.14 6.13
CA VAL A 529 16.03 -20.60 5.28
C VAL A 529 16.17 -21.19 3.90
N LYS A 530 15.05 -21.70 3.37
CA LYS A 530 14.96 -22.29 2.04
C LYS A 530 14.02 -21.47 1.16
N ASP A 531 14.36 -21.37 -0.12
CA ASP A 531 13.46 -20.81 -1.13
C ASP A 531 12.49 -21.90 -1.59
N ILE A 532 11.24 -21.77 -1.22
CA ILE A 532 10.19 -22.72 -1.56
C ILE A 532 9.88 -22.69 -3.08
N ASN A 533 10.07 -21.52 -3.72
CA ASN A 533 9.83 -21.36 -5.16
C ASN A 533 10.94 -21.95 -6.04
N ASP A 534 12.15 -22.14 -5.47
CA ASP A 534 13.28 -22.78 -6.16
C ASP A 534 13.61 -24.16 -5.56
N ARG A 535 12.59 -25.01 -5.40
CA ARG A 535 12.71 -26.39 -4.93
C ARG A 535 13.51 -26.54 -3.64
N GLY A 536 13.28 -25.65 -2.67
CA GLY A 536 13.92 -25.72 -1.37
C GLY A 536 15.42 -25.36 -1.36
N LYS A 537 15.86 -24.53 -2.29
CA LYS A 537 17.22 -24.02 -2.34
C LYS A 537 17.57 -23.25 -1.06
N TYR A 538 18.69 -23.58 -0.46
CA TYR A 538 19.16 -22.95 0.76
C TYR A 538 19.58 -21.51 0.51
N LEU A 539 18.88 -20.56 1.15
CA LEU A 539 19.16 -19.11 1.10
C LEU A 539 19.98 -18.64 2.30
N VAL A 540 19.71 -19.21 3.47
CA VAL A 540 20.41 -18.90 4.70
C VAL A 540 20.80 -20.20 5.40
N TRP A 541 22.04 -20.24 5.86
CA TRP A 541 22.60 -21.33 6.64
C TRP A 541 23.57 -20.70 7.62
N ASN A 542 23.15 -20.50 8.87
CA ASN A 542 23.97 -19.79 9.83
C ASN A 542 25.09 -20.67 10.41
N LYS A 543 26.02 -20.03 11.08
CA LYS A 543 27.19 -20.70 11.68
C LYS A 543 26.78 -21.89 12.58
N LYS A 544 25.69 -21.73 13.35
CA LYS A 544 25.21 -22.82 14.24
C LYS A 544 24.65 -24.02 13.47
N ALA A 545 23.99 -23.77 12.35
CA ALA A 545 23.57 -24.83 11.44
C ALA A 545 24.79 -25.52 10.79
N ALA A 546 25.82 -24.76 10.43
CA ALA A 546 27.08 -25.28 9.89
C ALA A 546 27.82 -26.18 10.89
N GLU A 547 27.89 -25.75 12.15
CA GLU A 547 28.47 -26.54 13.24
C GLU A 547 27.72 -27.84 13.49
N MET A 548 26.36 -27.80 13.47
CA MET A 548 25.51 -28.98 13.73
C MET A 548 25.69 -30.08 12.70
N VAL A 549 25.90 -29.71 11.44
CA VAL A 549 26.02 -30.66 10.31
C VAL A 549 27.50 -30.86 9.91
N ASN A 550 28.41 -30.18 10.57
CA ASN A 550 29.84 -30.18 10.29
C ASN A 550 30.20 -29.89 8.82
N THR A 551 29.50 -28.88 8.26
CA THR A 551 29.63 -28.50 6.84
C THR A 551 29.55 -26.99 6.70
N ASP A 552 30.54 -26.40 6.02
CA ASP A 552 30.60 -24.96 5.81
C ASP A 552 29.40 -24.43 5.02
N ALA A 553 28.87 -23.28 5.43
CA ALA A 553 27.73 -22.63 4.80
C ALA A 553 27.96 -22.36 3.30
N SER A 554 29.19 -22.05 2.88
CA SER A 554 29.54 -21.81 1.47
C SER A 554 29.31 -23.03 0.58
N HIS A 555 29.31 -24.23 1.15
CA HIS A 555 29.03 -25.48 0.42
C HIS A 555 27.54 -25.79 0.28
N ILE A 556 26.70 -25.12 1.07
CA ILE A 556 25.25 -25.40 1.16
C ILE A 556 24.42 -24.29 0.53
N ILE A 557 24.76 -23.03 0.83
CA ILE A 557 24.02 -21.87 0.30
C ILE A 557 24.02 -21.91 -1.22
N GLY A 558 22.84 -21.75 -1.80
CA GLY A 558 22.63 -21.79 -3.25
C GLY A 558 22.39 -23.19 -3.82
N LYS A 559 22.56 -24.24 -3.03
CA LYS A 559 22.26 -25.62 -3.42
C LYS A 559 20.91 -26.07 -2.90
N ARG A 560 20.36 -27.10 -3.51
CA ARG A 560 19.13 -27.76 -3.07
C ARG A 560 19.48 -28.92 -2.14
N GLU A 561 18.51 -29.37 -1.38
CA GLU A 561 18.67 -30.52 -0.47
C GLU A 561 19.13 -31.79 -1.22
N GLU A 562 18.59 -32.01 -2.42
CA GLU A 562 18.95 -33.10 -3.33
C GLU A 562 20.44 -33.09 -3.74
N ASP A 563 21.04 -31.89 -3.87
CA ASP A 563 22.42 -31.71 -4.27
C ASP A 563 23.41 -31.97 -3.11
N PHE A 564 22.89 -31.97 -1.87
CA PHE A 564 23.68 -32.02 -0.64
C PHE A 564 23.65 -33.37 0.06
N ILE A 565 22.52 -34.04 0.13
CA ILE A 565 22.34 -35.27 0.93
C ILE A 565 22.45 -36.55 0.10
N GLY A 566 22.52 -36.48 -1.23
CA GLY A 566 22.48 -37.66 -2.09
C GLY A 566 21.16 -38.45 -1.96
N LYS A 567 20.60 -38.93 -3.05
CA LYS A 567 19.26 -39.56 -3.14
C LYS A 567 18.97 -40.69 -2.14
N GLU A 568 19.97 -41.30 -1.53
CA GLU A 568 19.79 -42.44 -0.64
C GLU A 568 19.48 -42.10 0.82
N ARG A 569 19.53 -40.80 1.23
CA ARG A 569 19.26 -40.38 2.62
C ARG A 569 18.02 -39.51 2.81
N THR A 570 17.38 -39.10 1.74
CA THR A 570 16.14 -38.31 1.81
C THR A 570 14.95 -39.13 2.25
N ASP A 571 14.96 -40.47 2.10
CA ASP A 571 13.87 -41.35 2.52
C ASP A 571 13.79 -41.61 4.04
N PHE A 572 14.68 -41.00 4.84
CA PHE A 572 14.72 -41.22 6.30
C PHE A 572 14.28 -39.99 7.12
N LEU A 573 13.91 -38.89 6.47
CA LEU A 573 13.53 -37.62 7.11
C LEU A 573 12.16 -37.05 6.66
N VAL A 574 11.29 -37.93 6.13
CA VAL A 574 9.87 -37.61 5.91
C VAL A 574 9.03 -38.14 7.04
#